data_73aadf2eb349b2ea858f403c69f0cca7
#
_entry.id   73aadf2eb349b2ea858f403c69f0cca7
#
_cell.length_a   1.000
_cell.length_b   1.000
_cell.length_c   1.000
_cell.angle_alpha   90.00
_cell.angle_beta   90.00
_cell.angle_gamma   90.00
#
_symmetry.space_group_name_H-M   'P 1'
#
loop_
_entity.id
_entity.type
_entity.pdbx_description
1 polymer ?
#
loop_
_entity_poly.entity_id
_entity_poly.type
_entity_poly.pdbx_seq_one_letter_code
_entity_poly.pdbx_strand_id
1 'polypeptide(L)'
;KFIYEHTTKSNQKSNRKKIRLLFCAFLHIIYKTEMEAIDMRETRTLEFKETITNTFLKTVSAFSNYDGGTIFFGVDDDGNIKGLPDVKQACLDIENKINDSITPQPDYTLEVQNNDQTIKLTVKSGLQKPYLYKSKAYKRNDTATIEVDTLEFSRLVLDGKNIRFEELPCKDQELSFEILHRKLKETVRIENFDKDTLKTLNLYDDVNGFNNAAGLLADKNHFPGIDIVKFGENISIIQKRSTFENISVLEVYEKAIDVFRDYYQYEVIQGADRKKMEKVPEAAFREAIANALIHRVWDVNSQIRVSMFDDRIEIVSPGGLPSGI
;
A
#
# COMPACT_ATOMS: atom_id res chain seq x y z
N LYS A 1 44.51 -36.30 -43.83
CA LYS A 1 43.13 -36.18 -43.25
C LYS A 1 43.16 -36.41 -41.74
N PHE A 2 43.95 -35.63 -40.96
CA PHE A 2 43.91 -35.68 -39.47
C PHE A 2 44.82 -34.56 -38.89
N ILE A 3 44.57 -33.27 -39.20
CA ILE A 3 45.30 -32.16 -38.55
C ILE A 3 44.42 -30.87 -38.46
N TYR A 4 43.10 -30.98 -38.41
CA TYR A 4 42.29 -29.73 -38.39
C TYR A 4 41.29 -29.59 -37.19
N GLU A 5 41.30 -30.47 -36.20
CA GLU A 5 40.30 -30.42 -35.12
C GLU A 5 40.82 -29.98 -33.74
N HIS A 6 42.11 -29.75 -33.53
CA HIS A 6 42.64 -29.43 -32.20
C HIS A 6 42.92 -27.95 -31.95
N THR A 7 42.92 -27.09 -32.97
CA THR A 7 43.23 -25.66 -32.82
C THR A 7 41.99 -24.78 -32.58
N THR A 8 40.80 -25.26 -32.91
CA THR A 8 39.57 -24.47 -32.77
C THR A 8 38.98 -24.46 -31.34
N LYS A 9 39.17 -25.52 -30.55
CA LYS A 9 38.63 -25.59 -29.16
C LYS A 9 39.44 -24.74 -28.16
N SER A 10 40.71 -24.57 -28.34
CA SER A 10 41.58 -23.73 -27.48
C SER A 10 41.29 -22.24 -27.68
N ASN A 11 41.13 -21.79 -28.91
CA ASN A 11 40.82 -20.40 -29.25
C ASN A 11 39.41 -19.97 -28.83
N GLN A 12 38.41 -20.89 -28.87
CA GLN A 12 37.04 -20.59 -28.37
C GLN A 12 36.97 -20.45 -26.86
N LYS A 13 37.75 -21.24 -26.09
CA LYS A 13 37.80 -21.09 -24.61
C LYS A 13 38.52 -19.80 -24.19
N SER A 14 39.58 -19.40 -24.88
CA SER A 14 40.29 -18.15 -24.64
C SER A 14 39.44 -16.91 -24.99
N ASN A 15 38.73 -16.94 -26.11
CA ASN A 15 37.82 -15.87 -26.52
C ASN A 15 36.59 -15.76 -25.58
N ARG A 16 36.00 -16.88 -25.11
CA ARG A 16 34.91 -16.84 -24.12
C ARG A 16 35.37 -16.26 -22.77
N LYS A 17 36.58 -16.54 -22.31
CA LYS A 17 37.14 -15.90 -21.10
C LYS A 17 37.39 -14.40 -21.29
N LYS A 18 37.94 -13.98 -22.45
CA LYS A 18 38.12 -12.55 -22.77
C LYS A 18 36.79 -11.80 -22.89
N ILE A 19 35.78 -12.38 -23.53
CA ILE A 19 34.44 -11.78 -23.67
C ILE A 19 33.78 -11.68 -22.29
N ARG A 20 33.93 -12.68 -21.42
CA ARG A 20 33.37 -12.65 -20.05
C ARG A 20 34.07 -11.61 -19.16
N LEU A 21 35.37 -11.43 -19.29
CA LEU A 21 36.12 -10.38 -18.59
C LEU A 21 35.82 -8.98 -19.13
N LEU A 22 35.63 -8.81 -20.43
CA LEU A 22 35.18 -7.55 -21.04
C LEU A 22 33.71 -7.23 -20.63
N PHE A 23 32.86 -8.22 -20.58
CA PHE A 23 31.47 -8.03 -20.13
C PHE A 23 31.37 -7.69 -18.63
N CYS A 24 32.20 -8.32 -17.78
CA CYS A 24 32.30 -7.95 -16.37
C CYS A 24 32.91 -6.55 -16.17
N ALA A 25 33.94 -6.19 -16.96
CA ALA A 25 34.52 -4.84 -16.94
C ALA A 25 33.54 -3.79 -17.48
N PHE A 26 32.77 -4.12 -18.52
CA PHE A 26 31.74 -3.24 -19.09
C PHE A 26 30.55 -3.06 -18.14
N LEU A 27 30.11 -4.13 -17.48
CA LEU A 27 29.11 -4.04 -16.40
C LEU A 27 29.65 -3.23 -15.20
N HIS A 28 30.93 -3.39 -14.85
CA HIS A 28 31.53 -2.61 -13.78
C HIS A 28 31.69 -1.12 -14.14
N ILE A 29 31.96 -0.81 -15.41
CA ILE A 29 32.01 0.55 -15.94
C ILE A 29 30.61 1.15 -16.02
N ILE A 30 29.59 0.40 -16.51
CA ILE A 30 28.22 0.86 -16.54
C ILE A 30 27.70 1.07 -15.09
N TYR A 31 27.99 0.16 -14.17
CA TYR A 31 27.63 0.32 -12.76
C TYR A 31 28.33 1.53 -12.11
N LYS A 32 29.56 1.83 -12.53
CA LYS A 32 30.32 2.98 -12.03
C LYS A 32 29.90 4.29 -12.68
N THR A 33 29.55 4.29 -13.99
CA THR A 33 29.03 5.48 -14.69
C THR A 33 27.57 5.79 -14.35
N GLU A 34 26.73 4.78 -14.02
CA GLU A 34 25.39 5.02 -13.51
C GLU A 34 25.40 5.54 -12.05
N MET A 35 26.46 5.26 -11.27
CA MET A 35 26.63 5.86 -9.94
C MET A 35 27.22 7.29 -9.98
N GLU A 36 27.87 7.72 -11.07
CA GLU A 36 28.50 9.05 -11.18
C GLU A 36 27.58 10.15 -11.76
N ALA A 37 26.33 9.83 -12.13
CA ALA A 37 25.40 10.77 -12.76
C ALA A 37 23.95 10.70 -12.25
N ILE A 38 23.70 10.08 -11.12
CA ILE A 38 22.41 10.25 -10.44
C ILE A 38 22.55 11.53 -9.61
N ASP A 39 21.76 12.53 -9.96
CA ASP A 39 21.46 13.71 -9.12
C ASP A 39 20.89 13.17 -7.79
N MET A 40 21.79 12.80 -6.86
CA MET A 40 21.46 12.13 -5.61
C MET A 40 20.90 13.18 -4.66
N ARG A 41 19.60 13.43 -4.78
CA ARG A 41 18.84 14.20 -3.78
C ARG A 41 18.21 13.27 -2.75
N GLU A 42 17.93 13.78 -1.58
CA GLU A 42 17.11 13.11 -0.59
C GLU A 42 15.75 12.72 -1.17
N THR A 43 15.24 11.56 -0.74
CA THR A 43 13.96 11.01 -1.15
C THR A 43 13.20 10.47 0.06
N ARG A 44 12.04 9.88 -0.18
CA ARG A 44 11.27 9.20 0.87
C ARG A 44 12.05 8.07 1.57
N THR A 45 13.01 7.42 0.87
CA THR A 45 13.79 6.29 1.37
C THR A 45 15.29 6.57 1.46
N LEU A 46 15.73 7.80 1.17
CA LEU A 46 17.12 8.20 1.18
C LEU A 46 17.28 9.53 1.93
N GLU A 47 18.24 9.58 2.88
CA GLU A 47 18.57 10.77 3.65
C GLU A 47 20.07 10.96 3.74
N PHE A 48 20.53 12.21 3.71
CA PHE A 48 21.92 12.60 3.89
C PHE A 48 22.13 13.31 5.23
N LYS A 49 23.29 13.09 5.83
CA LYS A 49 23.71 13.76 7.07
C LYS A 49 25.19 14.04 7.02
N GLU A 50 25.55 15.30 7.00
CA GLU A 50 26.94 15.71 7.07
C GLU A 50 27.60 15.27 8.37
N THR A 51 26.84 15.33 9.48
CA THR A 51 27.31 14.96 10.84
C THR A 51 26.29 14.10 11.59
N ILE A 52 26.74 13.43 12.67
CA ILE A 52 25.88 12.60 13.50
C ILE A 52 25.17 13.44 14.54
N THR A 53 23.97 13.91 14.24
CA THR A 53 23.08 14.60 15.17
C THR A 53 21.88 13.72 15.51
N ASN A 54 21.22 13.94 16.65
CA ASN A 54 20.09 13.10 17.07
C ASN A 54 18.86 13.20 16.14
N THR A 55 18.88 14.07 15.13
CA THR A 55 17.77 14.21 14.16
C THR A 55 17.56 12.95 13.32
N PHE A 56 18.65 12.21 12.99
CA PHE A 56 18.54 10.97 12.21
C PHE A 56 17.68 9.89 12.90
N LEU A 57 17.56 9.93 14.23
CA LEU A 57 16.74 8.97 14.98
C LEU A 57 15.24 9.09 14.64
N LYS A 58 14.77 10.26 14.26
CA LYS A 58 13.40 10.42 13.72
C LYS A 58 13.25 9.68 12.41
N THR A 59 14.26 9.75 11.55
CA THR A 59 14.29 9.07 10.25
C THR A 59 14.42 7.56 10.42
N VAL A 60 15.21 7.08 11.37
CA VAL A 60 15.26 5.66 11.73
C VAL A 60 13.86 5.18 12.18
N SER A 61 13.18 5.92 13.06
CA SER A 61 11.79 5.60 13.44
C SER A 61 10.87 5.56 12.22
N ALA A 62 10.96 6.55 11.31
CA ALA A 62 10.15 6.61 10.12
C ALA A 62 10.39 5.42 9.18
N PHE A 63 11.66 5.07 8.92
CA PHE A 63 12.01 3.94 8.07
C PHE A 63 11.55 2.60 8.68
N SER A 64 11.72 2.43 10.00
CA SER A 64 11.27 1.21 10.68
C SER A 64 9.75 1.05 10.68
N ASN A 65 9.00 2.14 10.73
CA ASN A 65 7.54 2.12 10.71
C ASN A 65 6.93 1.88 9.31
N TYR A 66 7.67 2.23 8.23
CA TYR A 66 7.14 2.19 6.87
C TYR A 66 8.03 1.40 5.91
N ASP A 67 8.54 2.01 4.86
CA ASP A 67 9.14 1.30 3.71
C ASP A 67 10.62 0.90 3.91
N GLY A 68 11.21 1.24 5.05
CA GLY A 68 12.64 1.17 5.24
C GLY A 68 13.36 2.32 4.52
N GLY A 69 14.69 2.31 4.52
CA GLY A 69 15.47 3.33 3.82
C GLY A 69 16.94 3.33 4.20
N THR A 70 17.68 4.28 3.62
CA THR A 70 19.12 4.43 3.80
C THR A 70 19.46 5.85 4.25
N ILE A 71 20.35 5.96 5.21
CA ILE A 71 20.94 7.23 5.66
C ILE A 71 22.44 7.17 5.39
N PHE A 72 22.96 8.16 4.67
CA PHE A 72 24.40 8.34 4.49
C PHE A 72 24.93 9.42 5.44
N PHE A 73 25.91 9.08 6.25
CA PHE A 73 26.62 10.02 7.11
C PHE A 73 27.96 10.41 6.49
N GLY A 74 28.33 11.68 6.60
CA GLY A 74 29.48 12.28 5.93
C GLY A 74 29.17 12.81 4.54
N VAL A 75 27.87 13.01 4.24
CA VAL A 75 27.37 13.55 2.96
C VAL A 75 26.47 14.76 3.28
N ASP A 76 26.65 15.86 2.56
CA ASP A 76 25.84 17.06 2.70
C ASP A 76 24.48 16.93 1.97
N ASP A 77 23.58 17.92 2.14
CA ASP A 77 22.23 17.89 1.58
C ASP A 77 22.23 17.93 0.03
N ASP A 78 23.32 18.39 -0.59
CA ASP A 78 23.51 18.40 -2.04
C ASP A 78 24.12 17.08 -2.58
N GLY A 79 24.38 16.11 -1.71
CA GLY A 79 24.98 14.83 -2.06
C GLY A 79 26.51 14.83 -2.16
N ASN A 80 27.20 15.93 -1.75
CA ASN A 80 28.65 15.98 -1.79
C ASN A 80 29.26 15.25 -0.60
N ILE A 81 30.28 14.46 -0.84
CA ILE A 81 31.00 13.73 0.20
C ILE A 81 31.90 14.69 0.97
N LYS A 82 31.68 14.77 2.29
CA LYS A 82 32.49 15.52 3.27
C LYS A 82 33.39 14.60 4.09
N GLY A 83 32.93 13.37 4.30
CA GLY A 83 33.58 12.41 5.17
C GLY A 83 33.37 12.68 6.66
N LEU A 84 33.67 11.68 7.49
CA LEU A 84 33.62 11.75 8.96
C LEU A 84 35.06 11.67 9.51
N PRO A 85 35.41 12.42 10.58
CA PRO A 85 36.75 12.45 11.14
C PRO A 85 37.24 11.10 11.67
N ASP A 86 36.35 10.35 12.32
CA ASP A 86 36.61 9.00 12.87
C ASP A 86 35.41 8.11 12.63
N VAL A 87 35.49 7.32 11.57
CA VAL A 87 34.41 6.44 11.11
C VAL A 87 34.12 5.32 12.10
N LYS A 88 35.16 4.83 12.82
CA LYS A 88 34.96 3.75 13.79
C LYS A 88 34.18 4.25 15.02
N GLN A 89 34.57 5.39 15.55
CA GLN A 89 33.86 6.00 16.67
C GLN A 89 32.45 6.41 16.24
N ALA A 90 32.29 6.94 15.02
CA ALA A 90 31.03 7.30 14.44
C ALA A 90 30.04 6.10 14.34
N CYS A 91 30.51 4.91 13.95
CA CYS A 91 29.68 3.69 13.95
C CYS A 91 29.16 3.37 15.36
N LEU A 92 30.04 3.36 16.37
CA LEU A 92 29.65 3.10 17.74
C LEU A 92 28.63 4.13 18.26
N ASP A 93 28.82 5.40 17.93
CA ASP A 93 27.90 6.46 18.33
C ASP A 93 26.52 6.30 17.68
N ILE A 94 26.45 5.90 16.39
CA ILE A 94 25.19 5.62 15.69
C ILE A 94 24.49 4.43 16.34
N GLU A 95 25.20 3.30 16.55
CA GLU A 95 24.64 2.09 17.18
C GLU A 95 24.10 2.39 18.57
N ASN A 96 24.89 3.02 19.44
CA ASN A 96 24.47 3.37 20.79
C ASN A 96 23.24 4.28 20.77
N LYS A 97 23.23 5.33 19.92
CA LYS A 97 22.09 6.24 19.80
C LYS A 97 20.82 5.53 19.35
N ILE A 98 20.90 4.61 18.40
CA ILE A 98 19.73 3.82 17.95
C ILE A 98 19.25 2.93 19.09
N ASN A 99 20.16 2.13 19.67
CA ASN A 99 19.84 1.13 20.70
C ASN A 99 19.24 1.78 21.96
N ASP A 100 19.73 2.95 22.35
CA ASP A 100 19.27 3.64 23.57
C ASP A 100 18.00 4.46 23.36
N SER A 101 17.65 4.79 22.12
CA SER A 101 16.61 5.81 21.84
C SER A 101 15.40 5.29 21.10
N ILE A 102 15.48 4.19 20.37
CA ILE A 102 14.39 3.63 19.58
C ILE A 102 13.81 2.39 20.25
N THR A 103 12.52 2.36 20.40
CA THR A 103 11.78 1.21 20.97
C THR A 103 10.57 0.88 20.11
N PRO A 104 10.33 -0.39 19.75
CA PRO A 104 11.25 -1.55 19.86
C PRO A 104 12.55 -1.36 19.08
N GLN A 105 13.50 -2.30 19.24
CA GLN A 105 14.77 -2.22 18.53
C GLN A 105 14.59 -2.43 17.03
N PRO A 106 15.06 -1.50 16.17
CA PRO A 106 14.92 -1.64 14.73
C PRO A 106 15.93 -2.64 14.15
N ASP A 107 15.60 -3.22 12.99
CA ASP A 107 16.53 -4.02 12.18
C ASP A 107 17.29 -3.08 11.24
N TYR A 108 18.62 -3.02 11.40
CA TYR A 108 19.47 -2.17 10.59
C TYR A 108 20.84 -2.78 10.32
N THR A 109 21.53 -2.27 9.31
CA THR A 109 22.94 -2.60 9.01
C THR A 109 23.75 -1.32 8.83
N LEU A 110 25.01 -1.34 9.29
CA LEU A 110 25.98 -0.29 9.09
C LEU A 110 27.12 -0.78 8.19
N GLU A 111 27.40 -0.03 7.14
CA GLU A 111 28.48 -0.27 6.19
C GLU A 111 29.41 0.93 6.13
N VAL A 112 30.70 0.71 6.42
CA VAL A 112 31.74 1.75 6.34
C VAL A 112 32.28 1.81 4.92
N GLN A 113 32.26 3.00 4.32
CA GLN A 113 32.88 3.30 3.03
C GLN A 113 34.26 3.92 3.28
N ASN A 114 35.27 3.07 3.41
CA ASN A 114 36.61 3.51 3.83
C ASN A 114 37.26 4.54 2.91
N ASN A 115 36.96 4.50 1.59
CA ASN A 115 37.55 5.43 0.61
C ASN A 115 37.07 6.87 0.84
N ASP A 116 35.81 7.02 1.24
CA ASP A 116 35.11 8.31 1.32
C ASP A 116 34.92 8.76 2.77
N GLN A 117 35.35 7.95 3.74
CA GLN A 117 35.13 8.18 5.17
C GLN A 117 33.65 8.43 5.50
N THR A 118 32.74 7.70 4.84
CA THR A 118 31.29 7.80 5.04
C THR A 118 30.73 6.50 5.64
N ILE A 119 29.53 6.60 6.23
CA ILE A 119 28.80 5.45 6.77
C ILE A 119 27.44 5.37 6.10
N LYS A 120 27.09 4.19 5.61
CA LYS A 120 25.76 3.85 5.09
C LYS A 120 25.00 3.07 6.16
N LEU A 121 23.95 3.66 6.70
CA LEU A 121 22.99 3.02 7.58
C LEU A 121 21.77 2.61 6.77
N THR A 122 21.53 1.31 6.65
CA THR A 122 20.31 0.78 6.01
C THR A 122 19.38 0.27 7.09
N VAL A 123 18.17 0.82 7.15
CA VAL A 123 17.11 0.46 8.10
C VAL A 123 16.01 -0.28 7.36
N LYS A 124 15.60 -1.45 7.85
CA LYS A 124 14.50 -2.23 7.27
C LYS A 124 13.16 -1.84 7.88
N SER A 125 12.09 -2.01 7.12
CA SER A 125 10.73 -1.97 7.68
C SER A 125 10.58 -3.05 8.75
N GLY A 126 10.15 -2.65 9.94
CA GLY A 126 10.03 -3.55 11.07
C GLY A 126 8.61 -4.14 11.21
N LEU A 127 8.50 -5.29 11.88
CA LEU A 127 7.23 -5.97 12.11
C LEU A 127 6.58 -5.57 13.46
N GLN A 128 7.37 -5.10 14.43
CA GLN A 128 6.89 -4.79 15.80
C GLN A 128 6.50 -3.32 15.95
N LYS A 129 5.76 -2.78 14.97
CA LYS A 129 5.30 -1.38 14.99
C LYS A 129 4.39 -1.08 16.18
N PRO A 130 4.40 0.18 16.69
CA PRO A 130 5.16 1.33 16.22
C PRO A 130 6.58 1.40 16.80
N TYR A 131 7.57 1.79 15.98
CA TYR A 131 8.93 2.11 16.42
C TYR A 131 8.99 3.57 16.84
N LEU A 132 9.29 3.82 18.11
CA LEU A 132 9.18 5.12 18.74
C LEU A 132 10.54 5.74 19.03
N TYR A 133 10.69 7.03 18.73
CA TYR A 133 11.74 7.88 19.23
C TYR A 133 11.13 8.95 20.15
N LYS A 134 11.58 9.01 21.42
CA LYS A 134 11.00 9.89 22.45
C LYS A 134 9.48 9.77 22.56
N SER A 135 8.98 8.53 22.59
CA SER A 135 7.54 8.21 22.67
C SER A 135 6.69 8.68 21.49
N LYS A 136 7.30 9.01 20.33
CA LYS A 136 6.64 9.49 19.13
C LYS A 136 7.01 8.61 17.95
N ALA A 137 6.04 8.31 17.08
CA ALA A 137 6.26 7.66 15.79
C ALA A 137 6.42 8.72 14.69
N TYR A 138 7.25 8.41 13.70
CA TYR A 138 7.56 9.30 12.60
C TYR A 138 7.28 8.63 11.25
N LYS A 139 7.04 9.45 10.22
CA LYS A 139 6.95 9.06 8.81
C LYS A 139 7.77 10.00 7.93
N ARG A 140 8.10 9.54 6.71
CA ARG A 140 8.67 10.38 5.67
C ARG A 140 7.56 10.96 4.80
N ASN A 141 7.61 12.27 4.61
CA ASN A 141 6.79 12.98 3.64
C ASN A 141 7.75 13.62 2.64
N ASP A 142 8.07 12.88 1.56
CA ASP A 142 9.17 13.14 0.62
C ASP A 142 10.52 13.23 1.38
N THR A 143 11.15 14.39 1.46
CA THR A 143 12.43 14.61 2.16
C THR A 143 12.27 14.95 3.64
N ALA A 144 11.08 15.33 4.10
CA ALA A 144 10.84 15.72 5.48
C ALA A 144 10.43 14.53 6.36
N THR A 145 11.01 14.44 7.58
CA THR A 145 10.56 13.51 8.62
C THR A 145 9.60 14.22 9.56
N ILE A 146 8.35 13.80 9.59
CA ILE A 146 7.29 14.38 10.39
C ILE A 146 6.70 13.38 11.38
N GLU A 147 6.13 13.87 12.49
CA GLU A 147 5.40 13.05 13.44
C GLU A 147 4.09 12.56 12.81
N VAL A 148 3.72 11.30 13.07
CA VAL A 148 2.44 10.75 12.61
C VAL A 148 1.29 11.29 13.46
N ASP A 149 0.13 11.47 12.85
CA ASP A 149 -1.08 11.84 13.58
C ASP A 149 -1.68 10.67 14.39
N THR A 150 -2.71 10.94 15.17
CA THR A 150 -3.34 9.94 16.04
C THR A 150 -3.92 8.75 15.27
N LEU A 151 -4.48 8.99 14.08
CA LEU A 151 -5.07 7.93 13.25
C LEU A 151 -3.98 7.02 12.69
N GLU A 152 -2.93 7.59 12.13
CA GLU A 152 -1.78 6.84 11.63
C GLU A 152 -1.06 6.07 12.75
N PHE A 153 -0.94 6.68 13.94
CA PHE A 153 -0.40 6.00 15.12
C PHE A 153 -1.22 4.74 15.47
N SER A 154 -2.55 4.87 15.49
CA SER A 154 -3.45 3.73 15.75
C SER A 154 -3.28 2.63 14.71
N ARG A 155 -3.12 2.99 13.43
CA ARG A 155 -2.84 2.02 12.34
C ARG A 155 -1.51 1.30 12.52
N LEU A 156 -0.45 2.00 12.91
CA LEU A 156 0.84 1.37 13.22
C LEU A 156 0.73 0.37 14.37
N VAL A 157 -0.05 0.68 15.42
CA VAL A 157 -0.31 -0.25 16.53
C VAL A 157 -1.03 -1.51 16.05
N LEU A 158 -2.04 -1.37 15.20
CA LEU A 158 -2.78 -2.50 14.63
C LEU A 158 -1.90 -3.34 13.70
N ASP A 159 -1.12 -2.67 12.85
CA ASP A 159 -0.18 -3.33 11.92
C ASP A 159 0.86 -4.17 12.70
N GLY A 160 1.45 -3.59 13.77
CA GLY A 160 2.39 -4.31 14.63
C GLY A 160 1.79 -5.49 15.39
N LYS A 161 0.48 -5.51 15.59
CA LYS A 161 -0.28 -6.65 16.15
C LYS A 161 -0.79 -7.60 15.09
N ASN A 162 -0.60 -7.29 13.80
CA ASN A 162 -1.20 -7.98 12.66
C ASN A 162 -2.73 -8.11 12.77
N ILE A 163 -3.38 -7.05 13.26
CA ILE A 163 -4.84 -6.94 13.40
C ILE A 163 -5.35 -5.94 12.37
N ARG A 164 -6.39 -6.31 11.64
CA ARG A 164 -7.08 -5.42 10.70
C ARG A 164 -8.20 -4.68 11.39
N PHE A 165 -8.58 -3.52 10.86
CA PHE A 165 -9.71 -2.74 11.36
C PHE A 165 -11.01 -3.56 11.41
N GLU A 166 -11.23 -4.41 10.40
CA GLU A 166 -12.41 -5.27 10.28
C GLU A 166 -12.50 -6.32 11.39
N GLU A 167 -11.39 -6.70 12.01
CA GLU A 167 -11.32 -7.68 13.09
C GLU A 167 -11.55 -7.07 14.48
N LEU A 168 -11.50 -5.75 14.59
CA LEU A 168 -11.80 -5.06 15.86
C LEU A 168 -13.25 -5.21 16.25
N PRO A 169 -13.59 -5.25 17.56
CA PRO A 169 -14.97 -5.29 18.02
C PRO A 169 -15.80 -4.14 17.43
N CYS A 170 -16.97 -4.46 16.90
CA CYS A 170 -17.91 -3.47 16.40
C CYS A 170 -18.46 -2.65 17.55
N LYS A 171 -18.66 -1.35 17.32
CA LYS A 171 -19.26 -0.46 18.31
C LYS A 171 -20.71 -0.84 18.62
N ASP A 172 -21.46 -1.26 17.59
CA ASP A 172 -22.82 -1.74 17.71
C ASP A 172 -22.82 -3.26 17.81
N GLN A 173 -23.47 -3.80 18.84
CA GLN A 173 -23.59 -5.21 19.12
C GLN A 173 -25.03 -5.75 18.89
N GLU A 174 -25.99 -4.89 18.49
CA GLU A 174 -27.33 -5.26 18.13
C GLU A 174 -27.52 -5.25 16.61
N LEU A 175 -26.91 -6.25 15.93
CA LEU A 175 -26.87 -6.34 14.49
C LEU A 175 -27.89 -7.35 13.93
N SER A 176 -28.51 -7.01 12.78
CA SER A 176 -29.37 -7.90 11.98
C SER A 176 -28.69 -8.19 10.61
N PHE A 177 -28.99 -9.35 10.03
CA PHE A 177 -28.30 -9.87 8.86
C PHE A 177 -29.24 -10.52 7.84
N GLU A 178 -30.41 -9.95 7.60
CA GLU A 178 -31.40 -10.52 6.66
C GLU A 178 -30.84 -10.55 5.22
N ILE A 179 -30.13 -9.49 4.82
CA ILE A 179 -29.52 -9.40 3.49
C ILE A 179 -28.41 -10.43 3.34
N LEU A 180 -27.51 -10.56 4.32
CA LEU A 180 -26.44 -11.55 4.32
C LEU A 180 -27.00 -12.98 4.27
N HIS A 181 -27.99 -13.29 5.11
CA HIS A 181 -28.65 -14.61 5.11
C HIS A 181 -29.26 -14.95 3.75
N ARG A 182 -30.02 -14.01 3.17
CA ARG A 182 -30.60 -14.18 1.83
C ARG A 182 -29.50 -14.49 0.79
N LYS A 183 -28.40 -13.72 0.80
CA LYS A 183 -27.29 -13.92 -0.14
C LYS A 183 -26.58 -15.27 0.03
N LEU A 184 -26.33 -15.67 1.26
CA LEU A 184 -25.73 -16.98 1.55
C LEU A 184 -26.66 -18.14 1.12
N LYS A 185 -27.95 -18.00 1.32
CA LYS A 185 -28.93 -18.98 0.85
C LYS A 185 -28.96 -19.10 -0.67
N GLU A 186 -28.99 -17.96 -1.37
CA GLU A 186 -29.03 -17.91 -2.84
C GLU A 186 -27.72 -18.43 -3.48
N THR A 187 -26.55 -18.11 -2.91
CA THR A 187 -25.25 -18.34 -3.54
C THR A 187 -24.61 -19.66 -3.12
N VAL A 188 -24.62 -19.96 -1.82
CA VAL A 188 -23.91 -21.14 -1.25
C VAL A 188 -24.86 -22.14 -0.60
N ARG A 189 -26.19 -21.92 -0.67
CA ARG A 189 -27.24 -22.79 -0.18
C ARG A 189 -27.18 -23.07 1.32
N ILE A 190 -26.75 -22.09 2.11
CA ILE A 190 -26.78 -22.14 3.58
C ILE A 190 -28.23 -21.87 4.01
N GLU A 191 -28.92 -22.92 4.53
CA GLU A 191 -30.31 -22.82 4.98
C GLU A 191 -30.41 -22.28 6.42
N ASN A 192 -29.51 -22.73 7.30
CA ASN A 192 -29.49 -22.31 8.70
C ASN A 192 -28.51 -21.14 8.87
N PHE A 193 -29.02 -20.04 9.38
CA PHE A 193 -28.23 -18.86 9.68
C PHE A 193 -28.34 -18.54 11.16
N ASP A 194 -27.33 -18.92 11.91
CA ASP A 194 -27.26 -18.80 13.36
C ASP A 194 -25.91 -18.23 13.82
N LYS A 195 -25.68 -18.18 15.12
CA LYS A 195 -24.41 -17.71 15.69
C LYS A 195 -23.21 -18.57 15.26
N ASP A 196 -23.41 -19.86 15.05
CA ASP A 196 -22.30 -20.75 14.64
C ASP A 196 -21.90 -20.47 13.19
N THR A 197 -22.85 -20.13 12.33
CA THR A 197 -22.58 -19.61 10.97
C THR A 197 -21.77 -18.32 11.04
N LEU A 198 -22.15 -17.37 11.90
CA LEU A 198 -21.43 -16.11 12.08
C LEU A 198 -19.99 -16.31 12.63
N LYS A 199 -19.79 -17.28 13.54
CA LYS A 199 -18.46 -17.67 14.02
C LYS A 199 -17.63 -18.28 12.90
N THR A 200 -18.20 -19.16 12.09
CA THR A 200 -17.53 -19.79 10.93
C THR A 200 -17.07 -18.75 9.92
N LEU A 201 -17.83 -17.67 9.75
CA LEU A 201 -17.49 -16.54 8.89
C LEU A 201 -16.56 -15.52 9.56
N ASN A 202 -16.09 -15.77 10.79
CA ASN A 202 -15.30 -14.84 11.59
C ASN A 202 -15.94 -13.46 11.78
N LEU A 203 -17.27 -13.40 11.91
CA LEU A 203 -18.04 -12.19 12.15
C LEU A 203 -18.43 -11.98 13.62
N TYR A 204 -18.36 -13.06 14.41
CA TYR A 204 -18.72 -13.08 15.82
C TYR A 204 -17.80 -14.01 16.61
N ASP A 205 -17.42 -13.63 17.81
CA ASP A 205 -16.80 -14.49 18.81
C ASP A 205 -17.50 -14.34 20.17
N ASP A 206 -17.36 -15.33 21.07
CA ASP A 206 -18.08 -15.35 22.35
C ASP A 206 -17.50 -14.36 23.38
N VAL A 207 -16.29 -13.84 23.17
CA VAL A 207 -15.59 -12.93 24.10
C VAL A 207 -15.83 -11.48 23.70
N ASN A 208 -15.64 -11.16 22.40
CA ASN A 208 -15.66 -9.78 21.89
C ASN A 208 -16.98 -9.41 21.18
N GLY A 209 -17.84 -10.41 20.92
CA GLY A 209 -19.08 -10.21 20.17
C GLY A 209 -18.86 -10.04 18.67
N PHE A 210 -19.61 -9.16 18.04
CA PHE A 210 -19.48 -8.82 16.63
C PHE A 210 -18.27 -7.92 16.38
N ASN A 211 -17.57 -8.18 15.29
CA ASN A 211 -16.49 -7.32 14.81
C ASN A 211 -16.97 -6.31 13.75
N ASN A 212 -16.08 -5.43 13.28
CA ASN A 212 -16.41 -4.43 12.27
C ASN A 212 -16.78 -5.04 10.92
N ALA A 213 -16.25 -6.22 10.55
CA ALA A 213 -16.69 -6.94 9.36
C ALA A 213 -18.17 -7.35 9.45
N ALA A 214 -18.62 -7.79 10.63
CA ALA A 214 -20.04 -8.03 10.87
C ALA A 214 -20.85 -6.74 10.73
N GLY A 215 -20.38 -5.64 11.33
CA GLY A 215 -21.01 -4.33 11.20
C GLY A 215 -21.18 -3.90 9.74
N LEU A 216 -20.16 -4.09 8.89
CA LEU A 216 -20.21 -3.77 7.46
C LEU A 216 -21.25 -4.60 6.69
N LEU A 217 -21.48 -5.85 7.11
CA LEU A 217 -22.44 -6.77 6.51
C LEU A 217 -23.85 -6.67 7.11
N ALA A 218 -24.00 -5.99 8.24
CA ALA A 218 -25.29 -5.81 8.91
C ALA A 218 -26.26 -4.96 8.06
N ASP A 219 -27.56 -5.26 8.15
CA ASP A 219 -28.60 -4.57 7.37
C ASP A 219 -28.61 -3.06 7.61
N LYS A 220 -28.28 -2.65 8.85
CA LYS A 220 -28.07 -1.26 9.24
C LYS A 220 -26.73 -1.11 9.96
N ASN A 221 -26.01 -0.07 9.65
CA ASN A 221 -24.69 0.21 10.24
C ASN A 221 -24.38 1.72 10.26
N HIS A 222 -23.16 2.09 10.66
CA HIS A 222 -22.71 3.48 10.73
C HIS A 222 -21.58 3.77 9.74
N PHE A 223 -21.30 2.85 8.83
CA PHE A 223 -20.19 3.01 7.88
C PHE A 223 -20.59 3.88 6.70
N PRO A 224 -19.67 4.73 6.19
CA PRO A 224 -19.89 5.46 4.97
C PRO A 224 -19.97 4.48 3.80
N GLY A 225 -20.90 4.72 2.90
CA GLY A 225 -21.10 3.87 1.74
C GLY A 225 -20.54 4.48 0.46
N ILE A 226 -21.44 4.77 -0.50
CA ILE A 226 -21.10 5.23 -1.84
C ILE A 226 -21.93 6.45 -2.23
N ASP A 227 -21.31 7.40 -2.91
CA ASP A 227 -21.95 8.56 -3.52
C ASP A 227 -21.76 8.51 -5.04
N ILE A 228 -22.86 8.38 -5.77
CA ILE A 228 -22.89 8.23 -7.22
C ILE A 228 -23.46 9.49 -7.83
N VAL A 229 -22.70 10.15 -8.71
CA VAL A 229 -23.12 11.37 -9.40
C VAL A 229 -23.11 11.13 -10.93
N LYS A 230 -24.25 11.31 -11.57
CA LYS A 230 -24.34 11.38 -13.03
C LYS A 230 -24.21 12.84 -13.46
N PHE A 231 -23.19 13.11 -14.26
CA PHE A 231 -22.94 14.42 -14.85
C PHE A 231 -23.59 14.54 -16.24
N GLY A 232 -23.88 15.76 -16.64
CA GLY A 232 -24.29 16.11 -17.99
C GLY A 232 -23.08 16.33 -18.92
N GLU A 233 -23.20 17.27 -19.83
CA GLU A 233 -22.14 17.59 -20.81
C GLU A 233 -20.83 18.04 -20.17
N ASN A 234 -20.88 18.55 -18.94
CA ASN A 234 -19.71 18.93 -18.16
C ASN A 234 -19.95 18.72 -16.66
N ILE A 235 -18.87 18.83 -15.85
CA ILE A 235 -18.89 18.60 -14.41
C ILE A 235 -19.74 19.59 -13.60
N SER A 236 -20.11 20.73 -14.19
CA SER A 236 -20.96 21.73 -13.54
C SER A 236 -22.45 21.38 -13.63
N ILE A 237 -22.82 20.39 -14.46
CA ILE A 237 -24.19 19.95 -14.64
C ILE A 237 -24.38 18.59 -13.99
N ILE A 238 -25.00 18.56 -12.81
CA ILE A 238 -25.38 17.32 -12.13
C ILE A 238 -26.79 16.94 -12.58
N GLN A 239 -26.91 15.82 -13.30
CA GLN A 239 -28.20 15.29 -13.74
C GLN A 239 -28.90 14.54 -12.61
N LYS A 240 -28.16 13.72 -11.85
CA LYS A 240 -28.69 12.97 -10.70
C LYS A 240 -27.56 12.65 -9.73
N ARG A 241 -27.93 12.58 -8.45
CA ARG A 241 -27.07 12.10 -7.37
C ARG A 241 -27.81 11.04 -6.58
N SER A 242 -27.13 9.94 -6.24
CA SER A 242 -27.65 8.85 -5.44
C SER A 242 -26.61 8.50 -4.37
N THR A 243 -26.99 8.63 -3.11
CA THR A 243 -26.11 8.33 -1.96
C THR A 243 -26.68 7.14 -1.21
N PHE A 244 -25.83 6.13 -0.96
CA PHE A 244 -26.18 4.92 -0.23
C PHE A 244 -25.19 4.76 0.92
N GLU A 245 -25.66 4.91 2.15
CA GLU A 245 -24.86 4.86 3.38
C GLU A 245 -25.66 4.26 4.52
N ASN A 246 -24.96 3.82 5.57
CA ASN A 246 -25.57 3.24 6.77
C ASN A 246 -26.37 1.95 6.51
N ILE A 247 -26.08 1.22 5.45
CA ILE A 247 -26.69 -0.05 5.05
C ILE A 247 -25.61 -1.07 4.73
N SER A 248 -25.98 -2.35 4.63
CA SER A 248 -25.06 -3.42 4.28
C SER A 248 -24.24 -3.11 3.02
N VAL A 249 -22.93 -3.40 3.05
CA VAL A 249 -22.08 -3.27 1.84
C VAL A 249 -22.58 -4.12 0.67
N LEU A 250 -23.30 -5.22 0.96
CA LEU A 250 -23.96 -6.05 -0.05
C LEU A 250 -25.07 -5.28 -0.76
N GLU A 251 -25.88 -4.56 0.02
CA GLU A 251 -26.95 -3.71 -0.50
C GLU A 251 -26.38 -2.48 -1.25
N VAL A 252 -25.32 -1.87 -0.72
CA VAL A 252 -24.60 -0.78 -1.41
C VAL A 252 -24.14 -1.23 -2.79
N TYR A 253 -23.56 -2.44 -2.88
CA TYR A 253 -23.12 -3.01 -4.15
C TYR A 253 -24.31 -3.19 -5.12
N GLU A 254 -25.41 -3.80 -4.69
CA GLU A 254 -26.61 -4.02 -5.53
C GLU A 254 -27.18 -2.69 -6.04
N LYS A 255 -27.38 -1.73 -5.16
CA LYS A 255 -27.89 -0.39 -5.52
C LYS A 255 -26.98 0.35 -6.50
N ALA A 256 -25.67 0.20 -6.37
CA ALA A 256 -24.73 0.79 -7.32
C ALA A 256 -24.88 0.19 -8.74
N ILE A 257 -25.10 -1.13 -8.82
CA ILE A 257 -25.35 -1.82 -10.10
C ILE A 257 -26.68 -1.36 -10.71
N ASP A 258 -27.72 -1.18 -9.91
CA ASP A 258 -29.01 -0.72 -10.40
C ASP A 258 -28.92 0.71 -10.99
N VAL A 259 -28.20 1.61 -10.29
CA VAL A 259 -27.93 2.97 -10.82
C VAL A 259 -27.13 2.90 -12.13
N PHE A 260 -26.16 1.99 -12.23
CA PHE A 260 -25.40 1.79 -13.47
C PHE A 260 -26.32 1.37 -14.61
N ARG A 261 -27.21 0.43 -14.39
CA ARG A 261 -28.16 -0.08 -15.39
C ARG A 261 -29.08 1.03 -15.91
N ASP A 262 -29.54 1.91 -15.03
CA ASP A 262 -30.40 3.04 -15.38
C ASP A 262 -29.74 4.00 -16.39
N TYR A 263 -28.40 4.09 -16.41
CA TYR A 263 -27.70 5.09 -17.23
C TYR A 263 -26.92 4.53 -18.42
N TYR A 264 -26.42 3.29 -18.30
CA TYR A 264 -25.52 2.73 -19.31
C TYR A 264 -26.12 1.57 -20.09
N GLN A 265 -27.31 1.09 -19.71
CA GLN A 265 -28.05 0.10 -20.48
C GLN A 265 -29.20 0.78 -21.24
N TYR A 266 -29.37 0.36 -22.47
CA TYR A 266 -30.45 0.84 -23.35
C TYR A 266 -30.88 -0.26 -24.31
N GLU A 267 -32.08 -0.14 -24.86
CA GLU A 267 -32.58 -1.10 -25.83
C GLU A 267 -32.53 -0.50 -27.26
N VAL A 268 -32.10 -1.31 -28.22
CA VAL A 268 -32.13 -0.98 -29.65
C VAL A 268 -33.11 -1.91 -30.32
N ILE A 269 -34.05 -1.32 -31.06
CA ILE A 269 -35.01 -2.06 -31.88
C ILE A 269 -34.37 -2.29 -33.25
N GLN A 270 -34.16 -3.58 -33.63
CA GLN A 270 -33.68 -4.00 -34.94
C GLN A 270 -34.73 -4.89 -35.60
N GLY A 271 -35.57 -4.30 -36.43
CA GLY A 271 -36.70 -5.00 -37.01
C GLY A 271 -37.78 -5.34 -35.99
N ALA A 272 -38.05 -6.63 -35.79
CA ALA A 272 -38.98 -7.14 -34.78
C ALA A 272 -38.30 -7.45 -33.42
N ASP A 273 -36.98 -7.39 -33.34
CA ASP A 273 -36.20 -7.81 -32.16
C ASP A 273 -35.78 -6.59 -31.35
N ARG A 274 -35.84 -6.74 -30.00
CA ARG A 274 -35.21 -5.80 -29.04
C ARG A 274 -33.88 -6.37 -28.55
N LYS A 275 -32.81 -5.64 -28.74
CA LYS A 275 -31.49 -5.97 -28.23
C LYS A 275 -31.09 -5.01 -27.11
N LYS A 276 -30.75 -5.58 -25.95
CA LYS A 276 -30.15 -4.82 -24.86
C LYS A 276 -28.70 -4.51 -25.19
N MET A 277 -28.34 -3.26 -25.10
CA MET A 277 -27.01 -2.75 -25.39
C MET A 277 -26.46 -2.05 -24.16
N GLU A 278 -25.14 -2.06 -24.02
CA GLU A 278 -24.41 -1.41 -22.93
C GLU A 278 -23.41 -0.41 -23.50
N LYS A 279 -23.39 0.80 -22.98
CA LYS A 279 -22.34 1.80 -23.32
C LYS A 279 -20.99 1.41 -22.71
N VAL A 280 -21.02 0.85 -21.51
CA VAL A 280 -19.88 0.29 -20.78
C VAL A 280 -20.28 -1.11 -20.36
N PRO A 281 -19.39 -2.13 -20.43
CA PRO A 281 -19.72 -3.48 -19.98
C PRO A 281 -20.09 -3.52 -18.49
N GLU A 282 -21.27 -4.05 -18.13
CA GLU A 282 -21.69 -4.19 -16.73
C GLU A 282 -20.66 -4.98 -15.92
N ALA A 283 -20.04 -6.02 -16.50
CA ALA A 283 -19.03 -6.82 -15.83
C ALA A 283 -17.84 -6.00 -15.35
N ALA A 284 -17.36 -5.04 -16.15
CA ALA A 284 -16.26 -4.16 -15.77
C ALA A 284 -16.65 -3.22 -14.61
N PHE A 285 -17.88 -2.67 -14.65
CA PHE A 285 -18.37 -1.84 -13.57
C PHE A 285 -18.54 -2.63 -12.26
N ARG A 286 -19.10 -3.83 -12.34
CA ARG A 286 -19.27 -4.74 -11.17
C ARG A 286 -17.94 -5.03 -10.50
N GLU A 287 -16.91 -5.37 -11.27
CA GLU A 287 -15.57 -5.63 -10.77
C GLU A 287 -14.96 -4.39 -10.11
N ALA A 288 -15.08 -3.23 -10.75
CA ALA A 288 -14.54 -1.97 -10.22
C ALA A 288 -15.22 -1.55 -8.89
N ILE A 289 -16.55 -1.71 -8.77
CA ILE A 289 -17.28 -1.42 -7.52
C ILE A 289 -16.94 -2.44 -6.44
N ALA A 290 -16.86 -3.74 -6.78
CA ALA A 290 -16.45 -4.77 -5.82
C ALA A 290 -15.05 -4.47 -5.27
N ASN A 291 -14.09 -4.16 -6.13
CA ASN A 291 -12.73 -3.79 -5.73
C ASN A 291 -12.71 -2.52 -4.87
N ALA A 292 -13.50 -1.50 -5.22
CA ALA A 292 -13.61 -0.27 -4.45
C ALA A 292 -14.17 -0.50 -3.05
N LEU A 293 -15.13 -1.43 -2.87
CA LEU A 293 -15.71 -1.79 -1.57
C LEU A 293 -14.79 -2.69 -0.75
N ILE A 294 -14.12 -3.67 -1.38
CA ILE A 294 -13.26 -4.64 -0.68
C ILE A 294 -11.94 -4.00 -0.22
N HIS A 295 -11.34 -3.16 -1.05
CA HIS A 295 -10.01 -2.61 -0.81
C HIS A 295 -9.99 -1.20 -0.21
N ARG A 296 -11.16 -0.64 0.12
CA ARG A 296 -11.17 0.66 0.81
C ARG A 296 -10.63 0.54 2.23
N VAL A 297 -10.11 1.64 2.73
CA VAL A 297 -9.72 1.79 4.15
C VAL A 297 -10.95 2.20 4.95
N TRP A 298 -11.51 1.27 5.76
CA TRP A 298 -12.80 1.45 6.43
C TRP A 298 -12.75 2.33 7.68
N ASP A 299 -11.59 2.58 8.26
CA ASP A 299 -11.40 3.52 9.37
C ASP A 299 -11.41 5.00 8.93
N VAL A 300 -11.46 5.27 7.61
CA VAL A 300 -11.64 6.61 7.04
C VAL A 300 -13.13 6.88 6.85
N ASN A 301 -13.65 7.89 7.54
CA ASN A 301 -15.05 8.32 7.40
C ASN A 301 -15.25 9.17 6.12
N SER A 302 -15.18 8.52 4.96
CA SER A 302 -15.41 9.15 3.66
C SER A 302 -16.08 8.15 2.72
N GLN A 303 -17.01 8.59 1.88
CA GLN A 303 -17.71 7.75 0.92
C GLN A 303 -16.82 7.38 -0.27
N ILE A 304 -17.08 6.22 -0.89
CA ILE A 304 -16.59 5.93 -2.25
C ILE A 304 -17.34 6.88 -3.19
N ARG A 305 -16.63 7.56 -4.07
CA ARG A 305 -17.22 8.45 -5.06
C ARG A 305 -17.21 7.80 -6.43
N VAL A 306 -18.37 7.79 -7.09
CA VAL A 306 -18.56 7.33 -8.48
C VAL A 306 -19.05 8.49 -9.31
N SER A 307 -18.25 8.91 -10.26
CA SER A 307 -18.59 9.96 -11.23
C SER A 307 -18.90 9.32 -12.58
N MET A 308 -20.15 9.44 -13.01
CA MET A 308 -20.65 8.86 -14.25
C MET A 308 -20.76 9.94 -15.32
N PHE A 309 -20.00 9.80 -16.40
CA PHE A 309 -20.01 10.66 -17.59
C PHE A 309 -20.60 9.89 -18.79
N ASP A 310 -20.78 10.54 -19.91
CA ASP A 310 -21.31 9.86 -21.11
C ASP A 310 -20.29 8.94 -21.78
N ASP A 311 -19.00 9.20 -21.58
CA ASP A 311 -17.86 8.49 -22.19
C ASP A 311 -17.04 7.65 -21.21
N ARG A 312 -17.19 7.86 -19.87
CA ARG A 312 -16.39 7.18 -18.85
C ARG A 312 -17.07 7.15 -17.49
N ILE A 313 -16.55 6.29 -16.62
CA ILE A 313 -16.88 6.23 -15.19
C ILE A 313 -15.59 6.35 -14.39
N GLU A 314 -15.57 7.23 -13.40
CA GLU A 314 -14.47 7.41 -12.46
C GLU A 314 -14.90 6.93 -11.09
N ILE A 315 -14.11 6.04 -10.46
CA ILE A 315 -14.36 5.50 -9.13
C ILE A 315 -13.18 5.84 -8.24
N VAL A 316 -13.45 6.55 -7.14
CA VAL A 316 -12.44 6.96 -6.15
C VAL A 316 -12.80 6.34 -4.81
N SER A 317 -11.98 5.41 -4.34
CA SER A 317 -12.10 4.77 -3.03
C SER A 317 -11.16 5.43 -2.02
N PRO A 318 -11.61 5.68 -0.77
CA PRO A 318 -10.72 6.14 0.30
C PRO A 318 -9.66 5.09 0.62
N GLY A 319 -8.41 5.52 0.69
CA GLY A 319 -7.26 4.66 0.98
C GLY A 319 -6.05 5.01 0.10
N GLY A 320 -4.94 4.33 0.35
CA GLY A 320 -3.73 4.37 -0.47
C GLY A 320 -3.57 3.06 -1.25
N LEU A 321 -2.51 2.97 -2.05
CA LEU A 321 -2.09 1.70 -2.63
C LEU A 321 -1.68 0.72 -1.52
N PRO A 322 -1.93 -0.59 -1.69
CA PRO A 322 -1.41 -1.59 -0.76
C PRO A 322 0.10 -1.48 -0.62
N SER A 323 0.60 -1.73 0.60
CA SER A 323 2.04 -1.75 0.88
C SER A 323 2.72 -2.80 -0.01
N GLY A 324 3.70 -2.40 -0.82
CA GLY A 324 4.49 -3.31 -1.67
C GLY A 324 4.10 -3.35 -3.15
N ILE A 325 3.24 -2.42 -3.62
CA ILE A 325 2.97 -2.22 -5.05
C ILE A 325 3.59 -0.89 -5.50
#